data_da24d05c4bc4476227ac828cb142523f
#
_entry.id   da24d05c4bc4476227ac828cb142523f
#
_cell.length_a   1.000
_cell.length_b   1.000
_cell.length_c   1.000
_cell.angle_alpha   90.00
_cell.angle_beta   90.00
_cell.angle_gamma   90.00
#
_symmetry.space_group_name_H-M   'P 1'
#
loop_
_entity.id
_entity.type
_entity.pdbx_description
1 polymer ?
#
loop_
_entity_poly.entity_id
_entity_poly.type
_entity_poly.pdbx_seq_one_letter_code
_entity_poly.pdbx_strand_id
1 'polypeptide(L)'
;MVRSRKALSAQGDVSSEASTQLRLFELMDPSESDYSNTVELYDALPKYVWSITEEEVRKNRVLTRSFKSRGVVYQVKIKPAVVERKKGGESESVMLYPGSREEMVEEVLRKLAVNGNLGLAADGNNHTIGVYFTVNQLRKELARTNHTYSASEVLEALDVMSSSLLEVSQGKGTDRDAYRGNFLSSLAVRRREAYLEDGTAKCFATFHPLVQHAIRTQQFRMYDYSTSMNIRSDLGRYFFKRMSHYWAQASLDNPYQFKLVSFLESSPRGLSPRMKDNMRAIRLALTALAEEEVILPNWSETMIKNPQDRRQTVDVAYEIFPTEVFRKKVMRANKKQSVVTGRASLDEARAAIAHQTGPSNDASPMDDGTDNVFDAQDRSMGH
;
A
#
# COMPACT_ATOMS: atom_id res chain seq x y z
N MET A 1 -26.63 20.07 -45.34
CA MET A 1 -25.68 18.91 -45.25
C MET A 1 -25.18 18.83 -43.81
N VAL A 2 -25.84 17.99 -43.04
CA VAL A 2 -25.52 17.76 -41.62
C VAL A 2 -24.53 16.58 -41.55
N ARG A 3 -23.29 16.81 -41.17
CA ARG A 3 -22.31 15.73 -40.89
C ARG A 3 -22.48 15.26 -39.45
N SER A 4 -23.12 14.11 -39.33
CA SER A 4 -23.19 13.32 -38.09
C SER A 4 -21.76 13.00 -37.57
N ARG A 5 -21.40 13.50 -36.38
CA ARG A 5 -20.25 13.05 -35.65
C ARG A 5 -20.60 11.74 -34.94
N LYS A 6 -20.12 10.64 -35.50
CA LYS A 6 -20.10 9.34 -34.82
C LYS A 6 -19.22 9.50 -33.56
N ALA A 7 -19.86 9.38 -32.39
CA ALA A 7 -19.13 9.19 -31.12
C ALA A 7 -18.36 7.85 -31.19
N LEU A 8 -17.05 7.88 -31.07
CA LEU A 8 -16.25 6.70 -30.87
C LEU A 8 -16.54 6.18 -29.46
N SER A 9 -17.39 5.19 -29.38
CA SER A 9 -17.49 4.30 -28.23
C SER A 9 -16.29 3.33 -28.29
N ALA A 10 -15.16 3.70 -27.72
CA ALA A 10 -14.09 2.76 -27.42
C ALA A 10 -14.46 1.98 -26.14
N GLN A 11 -15.45 1.12 -26.21
CA GLN A 11 -15.56 -0.04 -25.34
C GLN A 11 -14.62 -1.10 -25.94
N GLY A 12 -13.32 -1.02 -25.58
CA GLY A 12 -12.43 -2.13 -25.76
C GLY A 12 -12.95 -3.29 -24.89
N ASP A 13 -13.03 -4.45 -25.48
CA ASP A 13 -13.35 -5.72 -24.81
C ASP A 13 -12.33 -5.93 -23.70
N VAL A 14 -12.66 -5.46 -22.49
CA VAL A 14 -11.92 -5.77 -21.27
C VAL A 14 -12.07 -7.27 -21.10
N SER A 15 -10.99 -8.03 -21.11
CA SER A 15 -11.05 -9.48 -20.91
C SER A 15 -11.92 -9.76 -19.68
N SER A 16 -12.77 -10.78 -19.75
CA SER A 16 -13.70 -11.13 -18.66
C SER A 16 -12.97 -11.30 -17.32
N GLU A 17 -11.74 -11.68 -17.38
CA GLU A 17 -10.81 -11.89 -16.26
C GLU A 17 -10.38 -10.58 -15.57
N ALA A 18 -9.97 -9.56 -16.34
CA ALA A 18 -9.67 -8.23 -15.80
C ALA A 18 -10.91 -7.56 -15.17
N SER A 19 -12.08 -7.76 -15.79
CA SER A 19 -13.37 -7.29 -15.25
C SER A 19 -13.73 -7.97 -13.93
N THR A 20 -13.49 -9.28 -13.82
CA THR A 20 -13.75 -10.05 -12.59
C THR A 20 -12.81 -9.62 -11.47
N GLN A 21 -11.52 -9.45 -11.74
CA GLN A 21 -10.51 -9.00 -10.78
C GLN A 21 -10.80 -7.57 -10.26
N LEU A 22 -11.22 -6.67 -11.13
CA LEU A 22 -11.67 -5.33 -10.74
C LEU A 22 -12.88 -5.38 -9.83
N ARG A 23 -13.89 -6.18 -10.17
CA ARG A 23 -15.09 -6.39 -9.34
C ARG A 23 -14.75 -6.95 -7.96
N LEU A 24 -13.75 -7.82 -7.86
CA LEU A 24 -13.30 -8.36 -6.56
C LEU A 24 -12.66 -7.28 -5.69
N PHE A 25 -11.91 -6.35 -6.28
CA PHE A 25 -11.36 -5.21 -5.56
C PHE A 25 -12.47 -4.23 -5.11
N GLU A 26 -13.51 -4.06 -5.92
CA GLU A 26 -14.68 -3.23 -5.65
C GLU A 26 -15.73 -3.91 -4.74
N LEU A 27 -15.66 -5.22 -4.52
CA LEU A 27 -16.65 -6.03 -3.79
C LEU A 27 -16.74 -5.73 -2.27
N MET A 28 -16.30 -4.55 -1.88
CA MET A 28 -16.62 -3.99 -0.57
C MET A 28 -18.04 -3.42 -0.66
N ASP A 29 -18.94 -3.93 0.18
CA ASP A 29 -20.28 -3.41 0.31
C ASP A 29 -20.21 -1.88 0.53
N PRO A 30 -20.89 -1.03 -0.28
CA PRO A 30 -20.90 0.41 -0.09
C PRO A 30 -21.40 0.85 1.29
N SER A 31 -22.20 0.01 1.97
CA SER A 31 -22.63 0.23 3.35
C SER A 31 -21.48 0.07 4.36
N GLU A 32 -20.34 -0.50 3.96
CA GLU A 32 -19.13 -0.69 4.75
C GLU A 32 -18.11 0.41 4.46
N SER A 33 -18.52 1.67 4.55
CA SER A 33 -17.74 2.86 4.13
C SER A 33 -16.36 3.02 4.76
N ASP A 34 -16.11 2.31 5.88
CA ASP A 34 -14.92 2.51 6.69
C ASP A 34 -13.76 1.55 6.39
N TYR A 35 -13.87 0.74 5.33
CA TYR A 35 -12.81 -0.19 4.94
C TYR A 35 -12.10 0.24 3.67
N SER A 36 -10.83 -0.17 3.56
CA SER A 36 -9.99 -0.10 2.36
C SER A 36 -9.20 -1.39 2.21
N ASN A 37 -8.42 -1.51 1.14
CA ASN A 37 -7.58 -2.66 0.89
C ASN A 37 -6.10 -2.34 1.09
N THR A 38 -5.37 -3.25 1.73
CA THR A 38 -3.92 -3.20 1.85
C THR A 38 -3.29 -4.30 1.01
N VAL A 39 -2.07 -4.04 0.54
CA VAL A 39 -1.22 -5.00 -0.17
C VAL A 39 -0.07 -5.38 0.75
N GLU A 40 0.00 -6.64 1.15
CA GLU A 40 0.89 -7.09 2.22
C GLU A 40 2.34 -6.62 2.06
N LEU A 41 2.99 -6.98 0.95
CA LEU A 41 4.38 -6.59 0.74
C LEU A 41 4.51 -5.07 0.62
N TYR A 42 3.71 -4.43 -0.23
CA TYR A 42 3.82 -3.00 -0.50
C TYR A 42 3.59 -2.11 0.73
N ASP A 43 2.63 -2.47 1.59
CA ASP A 43 2.30 -1.69 2.79
C ASP A 43 3.21 -1.98 3.98
N ALA A 44 3.89 -3.14 3.96
CA ALA A 44 4.92 -3.45 4.95
C ALA A 44 6.29 -2.83 4.64
N LEU A 45 6.52 -2.34 3.39
CA LEU A 45 7.78 -1.72 3.01
C LEU A 45 8.06 -0.43 3.78
N PRO A 46 9.31 -0.17 4.17
CA PRO A 46 9.74 1.13 4.72
C PRO A 46 9.90 2.17 3.60
N LYS A 47 8.79 2.43 2.84
CA LYS A 47 8.79 3.22 1.60
C LYS A 47 8.63 4.73 1.82
N TYR A 48 8.11 5.16 2.97
CA TYR A 48 7.99 6.58 3.31
C TYR A 48 9.15 7.07 4.15
N VAL A 49 9.38 8.38 4.15
CA VAL A 49 10.43 9.05 4.91
C VAL A 49 9.78 10.11 5.80
N TRP A 50 9.51 9.77 7.05
CA TRP A 50 8.75 10.63 7.96
C TRP A 50 9.57 11.76 8.58
N SER A 51 10.90 11.59 8.66
CA SER A 51 11.81 12.59 9.19
C SER A 51 13.13 12.53 8.45
N ILE A 52 13.46 13.61 7.77
CA ILE A 52 14.74 13.79 7.08
C ILE A 52 14.97 15.31 6.95
N THR A 53 16.21 15.75 7.13
CA THR A 53 16.57 17.14 6.92
C THR A 53 16.88 17.41 5.44
N GLU A 54 16.71 18.65 4.99
CA GLU A 54 17.08 19.04 3.62
C GLU A 54 18.55 18.75 3.30
N GLU A 55 19.44 18.88 4.28
CA GLU A 55 20.85 18.56 4.13
C GLU A 55 21.08 17.06 3.89
N GLU A 56 20.37 16.18 4.63
CA GLU A 56 20.42 14.74 4.42
C GLU A 56 19.85 14.35 3.06
N VAL A 57 18.77 15.01 2.60
CA VAL A 57 18.22 14.81 1.25
C VAL A 57 19.25 15.18 0.18
N ARG A 58 19.97 16.29 0.35
CA ARG A 58 21.02 16.71 -0.60
C ARG A 58 22.22 15.75 -0.63
N LYS A 59 22.60 15.20 0.52
CA LYS A 59 23.70 14.23 0.64
C LYS A 59 23.33 12.86 0.10
N ASN A 60 22.14 12.38 0.42
CA ASN A 60 21.67 11.03 0.09
C ASN A 60 20.62 11.08 -1.02
N ARG A 61 21.06 11.08 -2.27
CA ARG A 61 20.15 11.08 -3.43
C ARG A 61 19.39 9.76 -3.62
N VAL A 62 19.75 8.72 -2.90
CA VAL A 62 19.06 7.41 -2.90
C VAL A 62 19.11 6.86 -1.48
N LEU A 63 17.95 6.68 -0.88
CA LEU A 63 17.84 5.95 0.38
C LEU A 63 17.72 4.46 0.09
N THR A 64 18.56 3.67 0.74
CA THR A 64 18.52 2.20 0.65
C THR A 64 18.24 1.64 2.02
N ARG A 65 17.22 0.79 2.12
CA ARG A 65 16.79 0.13 3.35
C ARG A 65 16.69 -1.38 3.12
N SER A 66 17.04 -2.17 4.12
CA SER A 66 16.78 -3.61 4.14
C SER A 66 15.47 -3.87 4.86
N PHE A 67 14.67 -4.78 4.33
CA PHE A 67 13.39 -5.15 4.89
C PHE A 67 13.24 -6.67 4.85
N LYS A 68 12.77 -7.28 5.95
CA LYS A 68 12.54 -8.71 6.02
C LYS A 68 11.04 -8.99 6.16
N SER A 69 10.50 -9.79 5.24
CA SER A 69 9.12 -10.27 5.29
C SER A 69 9.09 -11.76 5.01
N ARG A 70 8.37 -12.52 5.84
CA ARG A 70 8.20 -13.98 5.73
C ARG A 70 9.50 -14.76 5.47
N GLY A 71 10.58 -14.36 6.11
CA GLY A 71 11.90 -15.00 5.94
C GLY A 71 12.73 -14.49 4.76
N VAL A 72 12.12 -13.77 3.82
CA VAL A 72 12.79 -13.19 2.66
C VAL A 72 13.33 -11.79 2.98
N VAL A 73 14.54 -11.50 2.53
CA VAL A 73 15.17 -10.18 2.68
C VAL A 73 15.04 -9.41 1.36
N TYR A 74 14.39 -8.26 1.45
CA TYR A 74 14.23 -7.31 0.35
C TYR A 74 15.15 -6.11 0.53
N GLN A 75 15.60 -5.54 -0.57
CA GLN A 75 16.23 -4.24 -0.61
C GLN A 75 15.24 -3.23 -1.17
N VAL A 76 15.01 -2.15 -0.44
CA VAL A 76 14.12 -1.04 -0.81
C VAL A 76 14.96 0.18 -1.11
N LYS A 77 14.87 0.70 -2.34
CA LYS A 77 15.53 1.95 -2.74
C LYS A 77 14.48 3.01 -3.05
N ILE A 78 14.66 4.18 -2.47
CA ILE A 78 13.78 5.34 -2.65
C ILE A 78 14.62 6.47 -3.23
N LYS A 79 14.19 7.00 -4.39
CA LYS A 79 14.76 8.23 -4.95
C LYS A 79 13.77 9.36 -4.75
N PRO A 80 14.23 10.55 -4.32
CA PRO A 80 13.34 11.69 -4.11
C PRO A 80 12.81 12.23 -5.45
N ALA A 81 11.66 12.88 -5.37
CA ALA A 81 11.15 13.76 -6.41
C ALA A 81 11.98 15.05 -6.48
N VAL A 82 12.08 15.63 -7.66
CA VAL A 82 12.47 17.03 -7.85
C VAL A 82 11.21 17.80 -8.22
N VAL A 83 10.77 18.69 -7.34
CA VAL A 83 9.57 19.52 -7.54
C VAL A 83 9.93 21.00 -7.57
N GLU A 84 9.19 21.77 -8.35
CA GLU A 84 9.36 23.22 -8.41
C GLU A 84 8.44 23.90 -7.41
N ARG A 85 9.02 24.72 -6.53
CA ARG A 85 8.29 25.56 -5.59
C ARG A 85 8.49 27.03 -5.95
N LYS A 86 7.44 27.82 -5.91
CA LYS A 86 7.51 29.28 -6.04
C LYS A 86 7.80 29.89 -4.67
N LYS A 87 8.93 30.60 -4.55
CA LYS A 87 9.31 31.33 -3.35
C LYS A 87 9.67 32.75 -3.74
N GLY A 88 8.90 33.74 -3.25
CA GLY A 88 9.16 35.16 -3.57
C GLY A 88 9.04 35.57 -5.04
N GLY A 89 8.33 34.76 -5.86
CA GLY A 89 8.18 34.99 -7.31
C GLY A 89 9.19 34.24 -8.18
N GLU A 90 10.22 33.64 -7.59
CA GLU A 90 11.20 32.78 -8.28
C GLU A 90 10.82 31.31 -8.12
N SER A 91 11.17 30.49 -9.12
CA SER A 91 10.99 29.05 -9.08
C SER A 91 12.25 28.39 -8.55
N GLU A 92 12.14 27.63 -7.47
CA GLU A 92 13.23 26.88 -6.85
C GLU A 92 12.94 25.37 -6.98
N SER A 93 13.92 24.60 -7.47
CA SER A 93 13.83 23.14 -7.51
C SER A 93 14.22 22.54 -6.16
N VAL A 94 13.29 21.82 -5.54
CA VAL A 94 13.48 21.18 -4.22
C VAL A 94 13.40 19.67 -4.37
N MET A 95 14.32 18.94 -3.72
CA MET A 95 14.24 17.49 -3.62
C MET A 95 13.41 17.07 -2.42
N LEU A 96 12.37 16.26 -2.65
CA LEU A 96 11.46 15.78 -1.62
C LEU A 96 11.32 14.25 -1.68
N TYR A 97 11.42 13.62 -0.53
CA TYR A 97 11.02 12.22 -0.36
C TYR A 97 9.52 12.14 -0.03
N PRO A 98 8.81 11.09 -0.48
CA PRO A 98 7.46 10.82 -0.02
C PRO A 98 7.43 10.62 1.50
N GLY A 99 6.65 11.43 2.19
CA GLY A 99 6.53 11.44 3.65
C GLY A 99 5.13 11.07 4.15
N SER A 100 4.80 11.53 5.37
CA SER A 100 3.48 11.27 5.99
C SER A 100 2.32 11.86 5.19
N ARG A 101 2.50 13.02 4.56
CA ARG A 101 1.46 13.63 3.72
C ARG A 101 1.15 12.77 2.50
N GLU A 102 2.18 12.32 1.79
CA GLU A 102 2.06 11.46 0.62
C GLU A 102 1.42 10.11 1.00
N GLU A 103 1.76 9.57 2.17
CA GLU A 103 1.10 8.38 2.72
C GLU A 103 -0.41 8.59 2.87
N MET A 104 -0.84 9.70 3.47
CA MET A 104 -2.27 9.99 3.65
C MET A 104 -3.00 10.15 2.31
N VAL A 105 -2.38 10.83 1.34
CA VAL A 105 -2.96 11.01 0.00
C VAL A 105 -3.05 9.67 -0.73
N GLU A 106 -2.05 8.78 -0.63
CA GLU A 106 -2.10 7.43 -1.23
C GLU A 106 -3.23 6.60 -0.61
N GLU A 107 -3.42 6.65 0.71
CA GLU A 107 -4.50 5.93 1.39
C GLU A 107 -5.89 6.39 0.90
N VAL A 108 -6.06 7.69 0.70
CA VAL A 108 -7.33 8.22 0.17
C VAL A 108 -7.53 7.80 -1.30
N LEU A 109 -6.50 7.80 -2.14
CA LEU A 109 -6.61 7.31 -3.52
C LEU A 109 -7.04 5.84 -3.55
N ARG A 110 -6.47 5.00 -2.70
CA ARG A 110 -6.87 3.59 -2.56
C ARG A 110 -8.30 3.45 -2.05
N LYS A 111 -8.71 4.29 -1.07
CA LYS A 111 -10.08 4.32 -0.57
C LYS A 111 -11.07 4.68 -1.67
N LEU A 112 -10.76 5.68 -2.51
CA LEU A 112 -11.59 6.04 -3.65
C LEU A 112 -11.67 4.91 -4.69
N ALA A 113 -10.56 4.20 -4.94
CA ALA A 113 -10.54 3.05 -5.82
C ALA A 113 -11.51 1.95 -5.33
N VAL A 114 -11.47 1.62 -4.03
CA VAL A 114 -12.38 0.65 -3.40
C VAL A 114 -13.83 1.10 -3.45
N ASN A 115 -14.10 2.41 -3.40
CA ASN A 115 -15.44 2.99 -3.46
C ASN A 115 -16.01 3.14 -4.89
N GLY A 116 -15.48 2.40 -5.88
CA GLY A 116 -15.99 2.38 -7.25
C GLY A 116 -15.39 3.42 -8.19
N ASN A 117 -14.31 4.11 -7.79
CA ASN A 117 -13.56 5.01 -8.67
C ASN A 117 -12.39 4.31 -9.38
N LEU A 118 -12.30 2.98 -9.25
CA LEU A 118 -11.29 2.18 -9.94
C LEU A 118 -11.49 2.27 -11.45
N GLY A 119 -10.41 2.33 -12.19
CA GLY A 119 -10.44 2.41 -13.65
C GLY A 119 -9.28 1.70 -14.29
N LEU A 120 -9.47 1.36 -15.56
CA LEU A 120 -8.42 0.82 -16.42
C LEU A 120 -8.01 1.87 -17.44
N ALA A 121 -6.71 2.15 -17.50
CA ALA A 121 -6.13 2.84 -18.64
C ALA A 121 -5.64 1.78 -19.63
N ALA A 122 -6.15 1.82 -20.86
CA ALA A 122 -5.68 0.96 -21.93
C ALA A 122 -4.47 1.60 -22.61
N ASP A 123 -3.37 0.83 -22.69
CA ASP A 123 -2.21 1.16 -23.50
C ASP A 123 -1.93 -0.04 -24.41
N GLY A 124 -2.54 0.00 -25.60
CA GLY A 124 -2.56 -1.15 -26.50
C GLY A 124 -3.26 -2.36 -25.86
N ASN A 125 -2.57 -3.49 -25.78
CA ASN A 125 -3.07 -4.72 -25.16
C ASN A 125 -2.86 -4.77 -23.63
N ASN A 126 -2.19 -3.76 -23.05
CA ASN A 126 -1.94 -3.71 -21.61
C ASN A 126 -2.97 -2.81 -20.91
N HIS A 127 -3.58 -3.35 -19.88
CA HIS A 127 -4.47 -2.58 -18.99
C HIS A 127 -3.73 -2.20 -17.71
N THR A 128 -3.65 -0.91 -17.43
CA THR A 128 -3.04 -0.38 -16.21
C THR A 128 -4.13 0.03 -15.24
N ILE A 129 -4.06 -0.48 -14.02
CA ILE A 129 -5.04 -0.24 -12.97
C ILE A 129 -4.75 1.10 -12.29
N GLY A 130 -5.77 1.94 -12.19
CA GLY A 130 -5.68 3.25 -11.56
C GLY A 130 -7.00 3.69 -10.92
N VAL A 131 -7.02 4.94 -10.50
CA VAL A 131 -8.17 5.54 -9.81
C VAL A 131 -8.53 6.88 -10.44
N TYR A 132 -9.83 7.10 -10.66
CA TYR A 132 -10.40 8.39 -11.05
C TYR A 132 -10.73 9.21 -9.80
N PHE A 133 -10.36 10.48 -9.80
CA PHE A 133 -10.60 11.36 -8.66
C PHE A 133 -10.66 12.84 -9.07
N THR A 134 -11.12 13.68 -8.16
CA THR A 134 -10.90 15.12 -8.20
C THR A 134 -10.09 15.55 -6.98
N VAL A 135 -9.33 16.64 -7.08
CA VAL A 135 -8.57 17.20 -5.94
C VAL A 135 -9.51 17.53 -4.77
N ASN A 136 -10.73 17.96 -5.07
CA ASN A 136 -11.73 18.25 -4.03
C ASN A 136 -12.23 16.98 -3.32
N GLN A 137 -12.38 15.84 -4.04
CA GLN A 137 -12.71 14.55 -3.41
C GLN A 137 -11.61 14.11 -2.45
N LEU A 138 -10.33 14.21 -2.87
CA LEU A 138 -9.19 13.90 -1.99
C LEU A 138 -9.22 14.77 -0.73
N ARG A 139 -9.37 16.09 -0.88
CA ARG A 139 -9.42 17.02 0.26
C ARG A 139 -10.58 16.77 1.20
N LYS A 140 -11.77 16.47 0.67
CA LYS A 140 -12.95 16.14 1.50
C LYS A 140 -12.74 14.87 2.31
N GLU A 141 -12.18 13.86 1.70
CA GLU A 141 -11.92 12.57 2.38
C GLU A 141 -10.80 12.70 3.42
N LEU A 142 -9.73 13.44 3.12
CA LEU A 142 -8.69 13.78 4.08
C LEU A 142 -9.26 14.55 5.28
N ALA A 143 -10.08 15.57 5.02
CA ALA A 143 -10.72 16.36 6.09
C ALA A 143 -11.67 15.52 6.96
N ARG A 144 -12.37 14.53 6.37
CA ARG A 144 -13.23 13.58 7.11
C ARG A 144 -12.46 12.78 8.15
N THR A 145 -11.18 12.52 7.88
CA THR A 145 -10.28 11.79 8.78
C THR A 145 -9.29 12.70 9.53
N ASN A 146 -9.68 13.98 9.73
CA ASN A 146 -8.91 14.98 10.47
C ASN A 146 -7.54 15.35 9.86
N HIS A 147 -7.36 15.13 8.56
CA HIS A 147 -6.18 15.56 7.81
C HIS A 147 -6.54 16.73 6.91
N THR A 148 -6.18 17.95 7.30
CA THR A 148 -6.53 19.15 6.54
C THR A 148 -5.35 19.62 5.71
N TYR A 149 -5.49 19.53 4.38
CA TYR A 149 -4.52 20.02 3.41
C TYR A 149 -5.19 20.97 2.41
N SER A 150 -4.45 21.97 1.99
CA SER A 150 -4.83 22.86 0.88
C SER A 150 -4.80 22.10 -0.46
N ALA A 151 -5.41 22.69 -1.50
CA ALA A 151 -5.36 22.10 -2.83
C ALA A 151 -3.91 22.03 -3.37
N SER A 152 -3.08 23.04 -3.08
CA SER A 152 -1.67 23.05 -3.48
C SER A 152 -0.85 21.98 -2.80
N GLU A 153 -1.07 21.72 -1.51
CA GLU A 153 -0.38 20.63 -0.78
C GLU A 153 -0.76 19.25 -1.31
N VAL A 154 -2.04 19.03 -1.66
CA VAL A 154 -2.47 17.78 -2.29
C VAL A 154 -1.87 17.61 -3.68
N LEU A 155 -1.84 18.66 -4.49
CA LEU A 155 -1.20 18.62 -5.82
C LEU A 155 0.29 18.35 -5.71
N GLU A 156 1.00 19.02 -4.78
CA GLU A 156 2.42 18.76 -4.54
C GLU A 156 2.65 17.31 -4.09
N ALA A 157 1.79 16.75 -3.22
CA ALA A 157 1.91 15.35 -2.81
C ALA A 157 1.75 14.39 -4.01
N LEU A 158 0.83 14.67 -4.92
CA LEU A 158 0.66 13.90 -6.15
C LEU A 158 1.90 14.00 -7.05
N ASP A 159 2.49 15.21 -7.19
CA ASP A 159 3.71 15.42 -7.96
C ASP A 159 4.90 14.70 -7.34
N VAL A 160 5.05 14.75 -6.01
CA VAL A 160 6.08 14.00 -5.28
C VAL A 160 5.94 12.51 -5.53
N MET A 161 4.73 11.94 -5.42
CA MET A 161 4.50 10.51 -5.64
C MET A 161 4.68 10.07 -7.09
N SER A 162 4.34 10.91 -8.05
CA SER A 162 4.51 10.60 -9.49
C SER A 162 5.95 10.74 -9.97
N SER A 163 6.79 11.47 -9.24
CA SER A 163 8.18 11.74 -9.60
C SER A 163 9.19 10.96 -8.75
N SER A 164 8.81 10.49 -7.56
CA SER A 164 9.66 9.66 -6.70
C SER A 164 9.70 8.21 -7.19
N LEU A 165 10.90 7.63 -7.24
CA LEU A 165 11.07 6.23 -7.64
C LEU A 165 11.17 5.31 -6.43
N LEU A 166 10.40 4.24 -6.44
CA LEU A 166 10.49 3.11 -5.52
C LEU A 166 10.97 1.87 -6.27
N GLU A 167 12.08 1.28 -5.81
CA GLU A 167 12.57 -0.01 -6.27
C GLU A 167 12.56 -0.99 -5.12
N VAL A 168 11.92 -2.12 -5.31
CA VAL A 168 11.89 -3.24 -4.37
C VAL A 168 12.53 -4.43 -5.05
N SER A 169 13.58 -4.97 -4.48
CA SER A 169 14.30 -6.09 -5.08
C SER A 169 14.64 -7.16 -4.06
N GLN A 170 14.72 -8.39 -4.57
CA GLN A 170 15.14 -9.60 -3.87
C GLN A 170 16.33 -10.21 -4.63
N GLY A 171 17.21 -10.91 -3.92
CA GLY A 171 18.41 -11.52 -4.54
C GLY A 171 19.62 -10.60 -4.57
N LYS A 172 20.70 -11.04 -5.21
CA LYS A 172 22.00 -10.33 -5.27
C LYS A 172 22.58 -10.32 -6.68
N GLY A 173 23.28 -9.25 -7.02
CA GLY A 173 24.00 -9.13 -8.28
C GLY A 173 23.10 -9.19 -9.51
N THR A 174 23.43 -10.07 -10.45
CA THR A 174 22.67 -10.32 -11.70
C THR A 174 21.47 -11.22 -11.48
N ASP A 175 21.47 -12.03 -10.43
CA ASP A 175 20.34 -12.88 -10.01
C ASP A 175 19.45 -12.11 -9.02
N ARG A 176 18.78 -11.09 -9.55
CA ARG A 176 17.97 -10.16 -8.77
C ARG A 176 16.65 -9.86 -9.45
N ASP A 177 15.58 -10.20 -8.77
CA ASP A 177 14.24 -9.76 -9.13
C ASP A 177 13.95 -8.37 -8.58
N ALA A 178 13.33 -7.52 -9.37
CA ALA A 178 13.03 -6.16 -8.94
C ALA A 178 11.74 -5.61 -9.54
N TYR A 179 10.89 -5.06 -8.68
CA TYR A 179 9.83 -4.15 -9.08
C TYR A 179 10.33 -2.71 -8.96
N ARG A 180 10.28 -1.98 -10.07
CA ARG A 180 10.70 -0.58 -10.14
C ARG A 180 9.61 0.25 -10.76
N GLY A 181 9.22 1.33 -10.09
CA GLY A 181 8.25 2.30 -10.60
C GLY A 181 8.10 3.49 -9.65
N ASN A 182 7.34 4.47 -10.07
CA ASN A 182 6.97 5.57 -9.20
C ASN A 182 5.83 5.13 -8.27
N PHE A 183 5.62 5.81 -7.15
CA PHE A 183 4.49 5.53 -6.24
C PHE A 183 3.16 5.62 -6.99
N LEU A 184 3.04 6.64 -7.86
CA LEU A 184 2.02 6.72 -8.90
C LEU A 184 2.71 6.58 -10.24
N SER A 185 2.49 5.46 -10.94
CA SER A 185 3.18 5.14 -12.20
C SER A 185 2.83 6.08 -13.33
N SER A 186 1.61 6.62 -13.34
CA SER A 186 1.20 7.74 -14.18
C SER A 186 0.21 8.63 -13.44
N LEU A 187 0.18 9.91 -13.82
CA LEU A 187 -0.72 10.90 -13.24
C LEU A 187 -1.23 11.84 -14.34
N ALA A 188 -2.55 11.89 -14.52
CA ALA A 188 -3.23 12.87 -15.35
C ALA A 188 -4.04 13.80 -14.45
N VAL A 189 -3.60 15.05 -14.34
CA VAL A 189 -4.31 16.09 -13.58
C VAL A 189 -5.13 16.95 -14.56
N ARG A 190 -6.41 17.13 -14.27
CA ARG A 190 -7.32 17.98 -15.04
C ARG A 190 -7.53 19.32 -14.33
N ARG A 191 -7.52 20.40 -15.08
CA ARG A 191 -7.83 21.73 -14.56
C ARG A 191 -9.28 21.81 -14.10
N ARG A 192 -9.56 22.70 -13.16
CA ARG A 192 -10.90 22.92 -12.61
C ARG A 192 -11.90 23.32 -13.72
N GLU A 193 -11.46 24.16 -14.64
CA GLU A 193 -12.27 24.65 -15.77
C GLU A 193 -12.73 23.47 -16.63
N ALA A 194 -11.82 22.55 -16.99
CA ALA A 194 -12.16 21.36 -17.76
C ALA A 194 -13.20 20.47 -17.07
N TYR A 195 -13.15 20.39 -15.73
CA TYR A 195 -14.15 19.65 -14.95
C TYR A 195 -15.50 20.38 -14.85
N LEU A 196 -15.51 21.71 -14.87
CA LEU A 196 -16.75 22.50 -14.87
C LEU A 196 -17.44 22.45 -16.26
N GLU A 197 -16.65 22.38 -17.34
CA GLU A 197 -17.16 22.24 -18.71
C GLU A 197 -17.65 20.82 -19.01
N ASP A 198 -16.94 19.81 -18.50
CA ASP A 198 -17.26 18.39 -18.63
C ASP A 198 -17.14 17.72 -17.25
N GLY A 199 -18.28 17.47 -16.61
CA GLY A 199 -18.33 16.81 -15.28
C GLY A 199 -17.70 15.41 -15.24
N THR A 200 -17.37 14.82 -16.40
CA THR A 200 -16.63 13.56 -16.53
C THR A 200 -15.11 13.73 -16.58
N ALA A 201 -14.60 14.97 -16.73
CA ALA A 201 -13.18 15.29 -16.82
C ALA A 201 -12.49 15.15 -15.45
N LYS A 202 -12.27 13.93 -15.00
CA LYS A 202 -11.60 13.60 -13.74
C LYS A 202 -10.09 13.48 -13.92
N CYS A 203 -9.34 13.69 -12.82
CA CYS A 203 -7.94 13.26 -12.72
C CYS A 203 -7.87 11.73 -12.69
N PHE A 204 -6.75 11.19 -13.16
CA PHE A 204 -6.50 9.75 -13.14
C PHE A 204 -5.07 9.49 -12.68
N ALA A 205 -4.89 8.54 -11.77
CA ALA A 205 -3.57 8.08 -11.33
C ALA A 205 -3.50 6.55 -11.37
N THR A 206 -2.37 6.01 -11.80
CA THR A 206 -2.10 4.58 -11.77
C THR A 206 -1.17 4.23 -10.62
N PHE A 207 -1.42 3.10 -9.97
CA PHE A 207 -0.65 2.66 -8.81
C PHE A 207 0.72 2.08 -9.18
N HIS A 208 1.60 1.98 -8.19
CA HIS A 208 2.90 1.30 -8.31
C HIS A 208 2.73 -0.13 -8.88
N PRO A 209 3.69 -0.65 -9.69
CA PRO A 209 3.59 -1.99 -10.29
C PRO A 209 3.29 -3.11 -9.29
N LEU A 210 3.86 -3.07 -8.08
CA LEU A 210 3.55 -4.02 -7.00
C LEU A 210 2.07 -4.00 -6.59
N VAL A 211 1.45 -2.83 -6.51
CA VAL A 211 0.02 -2.71 -6.19
C VAL A 211 -0.83 -3.25 -7.33
N GLN A 212 -0.45 -2.94 -8.57
CA GLN A 212 -1.13 -3.47 -9.75
C GLN A 212 -1.03 -5.00 -9.82
N HIS A 213 0.16 -5.55 -9.55
CA HIS A 213 0.36 -7.01 -9.48
C HIS A 213 -0.52 -7.64 -8.41
N ALA A 214 -0.52 -7.08 -7.19
CA ALA A 214 -1.34 -7.60 -6.10
C ALA A 214 -2.85 -7.55 -6.39
N ILE A 215 -3.34 -6.53 -7.11
CA ILE A 215 -4.74 -6.48 -7.54
C ILE A 215 -5.03 -7.59 -8.56
N ARG A 216 -4.15 -7.80 -9.54
CA ARG A 216 -4.29 -8.85 -10.56
C ARG A 216 -4.24 -10.26 -9.96
N THR A 217 -3.37 -10.49 -8.97
CA THR A 217 -3.20 -11.78 -8.29
C THR A 217 -4.09 -11.93 -7.04
N GLN A 218 -4.96 -10.95 -6.78
CA GLN A 218 -5.85 -10.92 -5.61
C GLN A 218 -5.14 -11.00 -4.25
N GLN A 219 -3.87 -10.59 -4.22
CA GLN A 219 -3.03 -10.55 -3.01
C GLN A 219 -3.23 -9.24 -2.24
N PHE A 220 -4.45 -8.90 -1.94
CA PHE A 220 -4.83 -7.76 -1.10
C PHE A 220 -5.73 -8.21 0.03
N ARG A 221 -5.78 -7.44 1.10
CA ARG A 221 -6.55 -7.73 2.29
C ARG A 221 -7.33 -6.50 2.74
N MET A 222 -8.55 -6.71 3.16
CA MET A 222 -9.39 -5.67 3.76
C MET A 222 -8.84 -5.24 5.12
N TYR A 223 -8.83 -3.95 5.41
CA TYR A 223 -8.49 -3.38 6.70
C TYR A 223 -9.38 -2.18 7.05
N ASP A 224 -9.45 -1.85 8.33
CA ASP A 224 -10.24 -0.71 8.79
C ASP A 224 -9.53 0.62 8.46
N TYR A 225 -10.03 1.30 7.45
CA TYR A 225 -9.50 2.56 6.95
C TYR A 225 -9.65 3.70 7.95
N SER A 226 -10.85 3.86 8.55
CA SER A 226 -11.11 4.95 9.51
C SER A 226 -10.20 4.88 10.71
N THR A 227 -10.05 3.70 11.32
CA THR A 227 -9.11 3.50 12.42
C THR A 227 -7.68 3.84 11.99
N SER A 228 -7.24 3.37 10.81
CA SER A 228 -5.89 3.68 10.31
C SER A 228 -5.65 5.18 10.19
N MET A 229 -6.62 5.90 9.61
CA MET A 229 -6.49 7.34 9.37
C MET A 229 -6.60 8.17 10.66
N ASN A 230 -7.31 7.69 11.67
CA ASN A 230 -7.43 8.38 12.96
C ASN A 230 -6.19 8.24 13.84
N ILE A 231 -5.40 7.18 13.66
CA ILE A 231 -4.14 7.01 14.39
C ILE A 231 -3.18 8.16 14.06
N ARG A 232 -2.92 9.04 15.01
CA ARG A 232 -2.08 10.24 14.81
C ARG A 232 -0.59 9.95 14.66
N SER A 233 -0.13 8.79 15.14
CA SER A 233 1.27 8.36 15.07
C SER A 233 1.55 7.66 13.73
N ASP A 234 2.51 8.17 12.94
CA ASP A 234 2.95 7.50 11.69
C ASP A 234 3.41 6.07 11.97
N LEU A 235 4.21 5.87 13.04
CA LEU A 235 4.64 4.53 13.45
C LEU A 235 3.47 3.67 13.92
N GLY A 236 2.47 4.26 14.58
CA GLY A 236 1.23 3.59 14.97
C GLY A 236 0.41 3.15 13.76
N ARG A 237 0.25 3.99 12.72
CA ARG A 237 -0.41 3.61 11.45
C ARG A 237 0.31 2.48 10.73
N TYR A 238 1.63 2.58 10.62
CA TYR A 238 2.46 1.51 10.05
C TYR A 238 2.26 0.19 10.81
N PHE A 239 2.25 0.26 12.15
CA PHE A 239 2.04 -0.90 13.01
C PHE A 239 0.63 -1.49 12.82
N PHE A 240 -0.40 -0.65 12.78
CA PHE A 240 -1.78 -1.07 12.54
C PHE A 240 -1.94 -1.83 11.22
N LYS A 241 -1.38 -1.30 10.12
CA LYS A 241 -1.39 -1.98 8.81
C LYS A 241 -0.68 -3.33 8.90
N ARG A 242 0.49 -3.37 9.55
CA ARG A 242 1.26 -4.60 9.75
C ARG A 242 0.47 -5.65 10.55
N MET A 243 -0.18 -5.26 11.65
CA MET A 243 -1.04 -6.16 12.42
C MET A 243 -2.23 -6.65 11.61
N SER A 244 -2.82 -5.81 10.78
CA SER A 244 -3.93 -6.20 9.91
C SER A 244 -3.57 -7.34 8.94
N HIS A 245 -2.29 -7.45 8.55
CA HIS A 245 -1.79 -8.57 7.74
C HIS A 245 -1.36 -9.78 8.54
N TYR A 246 -0.55 -9.56 9.58
CA TYR A 246 0.18 -10.64 10.25
C TYR A 246 -0.53 -11.19 11.49
N TRP A 247 -1.53 -10.50 12.01
CA TRP A 247 -2.30 -10.95 13.17
C TRP A 247 -3.71 -11.42 12.80
N ALA A 248 -3.78 -12.32 11.82
CA ALA A 248 -5.05 -12.82 11.30
C ALA A 248 -5.90 -13.59 12.32
N GLN A 249 -5.27 -14.18 13.35
CA GLN A 249 -5.91 -14.90 14.44
C GLN A 249 -5.78 -14.11 15.77
N ALA A 250 -6.02 -12.80 15.73
CA ALA A 250 -5.93 -11.96 16.91
C ALA A 250 -6.89 -12.43 18.01
N SER A 251 -6.34 -12.82 19.18
CA SER A 251 -7.11 -13.22 20.37
C SER A 251 -6.30 -12.96 21.63
N LEU A 252 -6.94 -13.08 22.80
CA LEU A 252 -6.23 -12.98 24.08
C LEU A 252 -5.25 -14.14 24.29
N ASP A 253 -5.56 -15.31 23.74
CA ASP A 253 -4.71 -16.50 23.80
C ASP A 253 -3.62 -16.52 22.73
N ASN A 254 -3.71 -15.61 21.76
CA ASN A 254 -2.73 -15.45 20.68
C ASN A 254 -2.31 -13.97 20.57
N PRO A 255 -1.54 -13.45 21.54
CA PRO A 255 -1.07 -12.07 21.53
C PRO A 255 -0.08 -11.82 20.39
N TYR A 256 0.01 -10.56 19.96
CA TYR A 256 1.02 -10.18 18.99
C TYR A 256 2.36 -9.93 19.69
N GLN A 257 3.37 -10.69 19.31
CA GLN A 257 4.71 -10.60 19.85
C GLN A 257 5.70 -10.03 18.84
N PHE A 258 6.55 -9.12 19.26
CA PHE A 258 7.60 -8.56 18.42
C PHE A 258 8.80 -8.09 19.25
N LYS A 259 9.96 -7.99 18.56
CA LYS A 259 11.17 -7.39 19.12
C LYS A 259 11.33 -5.97 18.58
N LEU A 260 11.69 -5.03 19.46
CA LEU A 260 11.80 -3.61 19.18
C LEU A 260 12.77 -3.32 18.03
N VAL A 261 13.99 -3.88 18.10
CA VAL A 261 15.05 -3.61 17.12
C VAL A 261 14.62 -4.03 15.74
N SER A 262 14.20 -5.29 15.56
CA SER A 262 13.80 -5.81 14.24
C SER A 262 12.55 -5.13 13.68
N PHE A 263 11.63 -4.70 14.55
CA PHE A 263 10.45 -3.96 14.13
C PHE A 263 10.82 -2.58 13.61
N LEU A 264 11.65 -1.82 14.32
CA LEU A 264 12.05 -0.48 13.92
C LEU A 264 12.95 -0.49 12.69
N GLU A 265 13.88 -1.43 12.58
CA GLU A 265 14.72 -1.60 11.38
C GLU A 265 13.88 -1.84 10.12
N SER A 266 12.75 -2.55 10.27
CA SER A 266 11.82 -2.81 9.17
C SER A 266 10.84 -1.67 8.92
N SER A 267 10.80 -0.65 9.77
CA SER A 267 9.84 0.47 9.67
C SER A 267 10.43 1.67 8.91
N PRO A 268 9.59 2.55 8.37
CA PRO A 268 10.03 3.82 7.77
C PRO A 268 10.79 4.74 8.73
N ARG A 269 10.55 4.60 10.04
CA ARG A 269 11.27 5.37 11.08
C ARG A 269 12.73 4.97 11.20
N GLY A 270 13.03 3.68 11.06
CA GLY A 270 14.37 3.14 11.35
C GLY A 270 14.71 3.11 12.84
N LEU A 271 15.92 2.63 13.13
CA LEU A 271 16.47 2.48 14.47
C LEU A 271 17.29 3.70 14.85
N SER A 272 17.01 4.29 16.03
CA SER A 272 17.86 5.33 16.62
C SER A 272 19.05 4.70 17.36
N PRO A 273 20.22 5.37 17.42
CA PRO A 273 21.36 4.89 18.22
C PRO A 273 21.05 4.73 19.71
N ARG A 274 20.09 5.48 20.22
CA ARG A 274 19.71 5.46 21.64
C ARG A 274 18.51 4.55 21.88
N MET A 275 18.70 3.47 22.64
CA MET A 275 17.63 2.52 22.98
C MET A 275 16.43 3.21 23.66
N LYS A 276 16.66 4.20 24.52
CA LYS A 276 15.58 4.97 25.16
C LYS A 276 14.66 5.67 24.16
N ASP A 277 15.20 6.23 23.06
CA ASP A 277 14.42 6.90 22.02
C ASP A 277 13.59 5.89 21.22
N ASN A 278 14.14 4.70 21.02
CA ASN A 278 13.43 3.60 20.35
C ASN A 278 12.26 3.09 21.19
N MET A 279 12.48 2.86 22.49
CA MET A 279 11.42 2.46 23.42
C MET A 279 10.32 3.53 23.52
N ARG A 280 10.71 4.80 23.62
CA ARG A 280 9.75 5.93 23.66
C ARG A 280 8.88 5.95 22.40
N ALA A 281 9.46 5.76 21.23
CA ALA A 281 8.72 5.76 19.97
C ALA A 281 7.71 4.61 19.89
N ILE A 282 8.09 3.40 20.30
CA ILE A 282 7.17 2.26 20.35
C ILE A 282 6.06 2.51 21.36
N ARG A 283 6.35 3.00 22.57
CA ARG A 283 5.32 3.31 23.57
C ARG A 283 4.32 4.33 23.07
N LEU A 284 4.77 5.41 22.40
CA LEU A 284 3.87 6.39 21.76
C LEU A 284 3.00 5.76 20.68
N ALA A 285 3.56 4.86 19.86
CA ALA A 285 2.78 4.15 18.85
C ALA A 285 1.75 3.20 19.48
N LEU A 286 2.12 2.46 20.53
CA LEU A 286 1.20 1.57 21.26
C LEU A 286 0.10 2.36 21.98
N THR A 287 0.42 3.52 22.57
CA THR A 287 -0.57 4.41 23.18
C THR A 287 -1.58 4.86 22.12
N ALA A 288 -1.13 5.32 20.95
CA ALA A 288 -2.02 5.74 19.88
C ALA A 288 -2.91 4.58 19.36
N LEU A 289 -2.40 3.35 19.36
CA LEU A 289 -3.18 2.16 19.01
C LEU A 289 -4.23 1.82 20.08
N ALA A 290 -3.90 2.04 21.34
CA ALA A 290 -4.84 1.81 22.47
C ALA A 290 -5.94 2.88 22.49
N GLU A 291 -5.62 4.14 22.20
CA GLU A 291 -6.59 5.24 22.07
C GLU A 291 -7.63 4.97 20.97
N GLU A 292 -7.22 4.31 19.87
CA GLU A 292 -8.11 3.91 18.76
C GLU A 292 -8.71 2.50 18.94
N GLU A 293 -8.72 1.99 20.15
CA GLU A 293 -9.30 0.69 20.53
C GLU A 293 -8.79 -0.50 19.66
N VAL A 294 -7.53 -0.45 19.23
CA VAL A 294 -6.89 -1.55 18.50
C VAL A 294 -6.34 -2.58 19.46
N ILE A 295 -5.61 -2.13 20.48
CA ILE A 295 -4.98 -2.98 21.49
C ILE A 295 -5.40 -2.57 22.89
N LEU A 296 -5.28 -3.48 23.83
CA LEU A 296 -5.45 -3.16 25.25
C LEU A 296 -4.28 -2.31 25.76
N PRO A 297 -4.51 -1.39 26.73
CA PRO A 297 -3.46 -0.50 27.24
C PRO A 297 -2.41 -1.20 28.14
N ASN A 298 -2.60 -2.46 28.45
CA ASN A 298 -1.76 -3.27 29.35
C ASN A 298 -0.83 -4.23 28.58
N TRP A 299 0.01 -3.70 27.70
CA TRP A 299 1.03 -4.52 27.04
C TRP A 299 2.18 -4.87 28.00
N SER A 300 2.93 -5.94 27.69
CA SER A 300 4.14 -6.32 28.43
C SER A 300 5.43 -5.90 27.70
N GLU A 301 6.46 -5.57 28.48
CA GLU A 301 7.78 -5.21 27.99
C GLU A 301 8.84 -6.05 28.72
N THR A 302 9.58 -6.87 28.01
CA THR A 302 10.68 -7.66 28.57
C THR A 302 12.01 -7.17 28.00
N MET A 303 12.86 -6.64 28.88
CA MET A 303 14.18 -6.14 28.53
C MET A 303 15.13 -7.28 28.21
N ILE A 304 15.73 -7.28 27.04
CA ILE A 304 16.77 -8.22 26.65
C ILE A 304 18.12 -7.56 26.93
N LYS A 305 18.88 -8.14 27.88
CA LYS A 305 20.17 -7.62 28.32
C LYS A 305 21.32 -8.22 27.52
N ASN A 306 22.42 -7.45 27.39
CA ASN A 306 23.66 -7.96 26.85
C ASN A 306 24.21 -9.05 27.78
N PRO A 307 24.51 -10.26 27.29
CA PRO A 307 25.11 -11.32 28.13
C PRO A 307 26.42 -10.94 28.81
N GLN A 308 27.19 -10.05 28.15
CA GLN A 308 28.51 -9.60 28.66
C GLN A 308 28.41 -8.37 29.58
N ASP A 309 27.38 -7.55 29.44
CA ASP A 309 27.07 -6.39 30.28
C ASP A 309 25.59 -6.30 30.59
N ARG A 310 25.19 -6.82 31.74
CA ARG A 310 23.78 -6.83 32.17
C ARG A 310 23.17 -5.45 32.40
N ARG A 311 23.98 -4.38 32.42
CA ARG A 311 23.46 -2.99 32.47
C ARG A 311 22.96 -2.51 31.14
N GLN A 312 23.51 -3.04 30.03
CA GLN A 312 23.14 -2.66 28.68
C GLN A 312 21.91 -3.45 28.22
N THR A 313 20.86 -2.73 27.82
CA THR A 313 19.71 -3.30 27.12
C THR A 313 20.00 -3.32 25.63
N VAL A 314 19.98 -4.49 25.01
CA VAL A 314 20.27 -4.68 23.58
C VAL A 314 19.01 -4.77 22.74
N ASP A 315 17.88 -5.21 23.32
CA ASP A 315 16.57 -5.27 22.66
C ASP A 315 15.46 -5.27 23.71
N VAL A 316 14.21 -5.16 23.28
CA VAL A 316 13.01 -5.29 24.11
C VAL A 316 11.99 -6.16 23.38
N ALA A 317 11.51 -7.19 24.05
CA ALA A 317 10.39 -7.99 23.56
C ALA A 317 9.08 -7.38 24.08
N TYR A 318 8.14 -7.17 23.16
CA TYR A 318 6.79 -6.69 23.42
C TYR A 318 5.77 -7.78 23.19
N GLU A 319 4.75 -7.81 24.03
CA GLU A 319 3.55 -8.61 23.85
C GLU A 319 2.33 -7.73 24.05
N ILE A 320 1.47 -7.68 23.03
CA ILE A 320 0.28 -6.83 22.99
C ILE A 320 -0.97 -7.67 22.75
N PHE A 321 -2.08 -7.24 23.32
CA PHE A 321 -3.35 -7.93 23.31
C PHE A 321 -4.39 -7.15 22.52
N PRO A 322 -5.23 -7.80 21.69
CA PRO A 322 -6.23 -7.12 20.89
C PRO A 322 -7.44 -6.73 21.74
N THR A 323 -8.11 -5.63 21.40
CA THR A 323 -9.44 -5.36 21.90
C THR A 323 -10.48 -6.24 21.21
N GLU A 324 -11.67 -6.31 21.81
CA GLU A 324 -12.82 -6.99 21.18
C GLU A 324 -13.23 -6.32 19.86
N VAL A 325 -13.10 -4.99 19.77
CA VAL A 325 -13.39 -4.21 18.57
C VAL A 325 -12.46 -4.62 17.43
N PHE A 326 -11.16 -4.65 17.69
CA PHE A 326 -10.17 -5.06 16.68
C PHE A 326 -10.35 -6.52 16.26
N ARG A 327 -10.60 -7.44 17.20
CA ARG A 327 -10.88 -8.85 16.92
C ARG A 327 -12.03 -9.02 15.93
N LYS A 328 -13.17 -8.34 16.17
CA LYS A 328 -14.33 -8.37 15.26
C LYS A 328 -13.97 -7.87 13.86
N LYS A 329 -13.20 -6.78 13.76
CA LYS A 329 -12.71 -6.24 12.48
C LYS A 329 -11.83 -7.25 11.74
N VAL A 330 -10.90 -7.92 12.43
CA VAL A 330 -10.04 -8.97 11.86
C VAL A 330 -10.85 -10.17 11.39
N MET A 331 -11.80 -10.66 12.19
CA MET A 331 -12.69 -11.77 11.82
C MET A 331 -13.49 -11.45 10.55
N ARG A 332 -14.00 -10.20 10.43
CA ARG A 332 -14.70 -9.74 9.25
C ARG A 332 -13.80 -9.70 8.02
N ALA A 333 -12.55 -9.19 8.16
CA ALA A 333 -11.56 -9.21 7.10
C ALA A 333 -11.22 -10.64 6.64
N ASN A 334 -11.08 -11.58 7.58
CA ASN A 334 -10.85 -13.00 7.27
C ASN A 334 -12.02 -13.61 6.47
N LYS A 335 -13.27 -13.36 6.90
CA LYS A 335 -14.46 -13.85 6.19
C LYS A 335 -14.54 -13.30 4.77
N LYS A 336 -14.24 -12.02 4.56
CA LYS A 336 -14.21 -11.43 3.21
C LYS A 336 -13.09 -12.04 2.38
N GLN A 337 -11.89 -12.22 2.94
CA GLN A 337 -10.77 -12.84 2.25
C GLN A 337 -11.11 -14.26 1.78
N SER A 338 -11.75 -15.07 2.61
CA SER A 338 -12.16 -16.43 2.23
C SER A 338 -13.18 -16.44 1.08
N VAL A 339 -14.08 -15.45 1.02
CA VAL A 339 -15.02 -15.31 -0.10
C VAL A 339 -14.29 -14.95 -1.39
N VAL A 340 -13.34 -14.01 -1.33
CA VAL A 340 -12.54 -13.60 -2.50
C VAL A 340 -11.73 -14.78 -3.01
N THR A 341 -10.99 -15.48 -2.14
CA THR A 341 -10.19 -16.65 -2.52
C THR A 341 -11.05 -17.80 -3.03
N GLY A 342 -12.20 -18.07 -2.40
CA GLY A 342 -13.12 -19.11 -2.83
C GLY A 342 -13.76 -18.83 -4.21
N ARG A 343 -14.06 -17.57 -4.53
CA ARG A 343 -14.54 -17.18 -5.86
C ARG A 343 -13.46 -17.31 -6.92
N ALA A 344 -12.23 -16.88 -6.62
CA ALA A 344 -11.09 -17.04 -7.50
C ALA A 344 -10.88 -18.49 -7.92
N SER A 345 -10.86 -19.41 -6.96
CA SER A 345 -10.69 -20.86 -7.24
C SER A 345 -11.84 -21.45 -8.07
N LEU A 346 -13.07 -20.95 -7.89
CA LEU A 346 -14.23 -21.37 -8.71
C LEU A 346 -14.14 -20.84 -10.13
N ASP A 347 -13.67 -19.59 -10.31
CA ASP A 347 -13.52 -18.99 -11.63
C ASP A 347 -12.36 -19.62 -12.41
N GLU A 348 -11.25 -19.96 -11.74
CA GLU A 348 -10.14 -20.74 -12.31
C GLU A 348 -10.60 -22.16 -12.72
N ALA A 349 -11.39 -22.83 -11.89
CA ALA A 349 -11.96 -24.13 -12.23
C ALA A 349 -12.91 -24.05 -13.44
N ARG A 350 -13.74 -23.00 -13.53
CA ARG A 350 -14.62 -22.76 -14.68
C ARG A 350 -13.83 -22.44 -15.95
N ALA A 351 -12.77 -21.63 -15.86
CA ALA A 351 -11.90 -21.32 -16.98
C ALA A 351 -11.18 -22.59 -17.49
N ALA A 352 -10.67 -23.44 -16.60
CA ALA A 352 -10.04 -24.69 -16.94
C ALA A 352 -11.02 -25.66 -17.66
N ILE A 353 -12.27 -25.73 -17.21
CA ILE A 353 -13.31 -26.54 -17.87
C ILE A 353 -13.65 -25.95 -19.25
N ALA A 354 -13.75 -24.63 -19.39
CA ALA A 354 -14.01 -23.97 -20.68
C ALA A 354 -12.89 -24.20 -21.70
N HIS A 355 -11.63 -24.24 -21.25
CA HIS A 355 -10.48 -24.58 -22.09
C HIS A 355 -10.45 -26.06 -22.53
N GLN A 356 -11.00 -26.97 -21.73
CA GLN A 356 -11.09 -28.39 -22.08
C GLN A 356 -12.25 -28.70 -23.05
N THR A 357 -13.23 -27.81 -23.17
CA THR A 357 -14.41 -27.97 -24.03
C THR A 357 -14.34 -27.17 -25.34
N GLY A 358 -13.24 -26.42 -25.58
CA GLY A 358 -13.00 -25.69 -26.82
C GLY A 358 -12.46 -26.61 -27.94
N PRO A 359 -12.77 -26.34 -29.25
CA PRO A 359 -12.30 -27.17 -30.33
C PRO A 359 -10.77 -27.13 -30.43
N SER A 360 -10.16 -28.31 -30.48
CA SER A 360 -8.73 -28.53 -30.69
C SER A 360 -8.28 -27.89 -32.00
N ASN A 361 -7.51 -26.80 -31.92
CA ASN A 361 -6.67 -26.32 -33.00
C ASN A 361 -5.23 -26.44 -32.56
N ASP A 362 -4.54 -27.39 -33.20
CA ASP A 362 -3.09 -27.57 -33.12
C ASP A 362 -2.36 -26.30 -33.54
N ALA A 363 -1.76 -25.60 -32.58
CA ALA A 363 -0.65 -24.67 -32.80
C ALA A 363 0.25 -24.72 -31.57
N SER A 364 1.48 -25.16 -31.77
CA SER A 364 2.53 -25.30 -30.75
C SER A 364 2.75 -23.97 -29.99
N PRO A 365 2.90 -23.98 -28.67
CA PRO A 365 3.18 -22.78 -27.89
C PRO A 365 4.65 -22.39 -28.07
N MET A 366 4.89 -21.12 -28.40
CA MET A 366 6.18 -20.50 -28.12
C MET A 366 6.32 -20.33 -26.61
N ASP A 367 7.47 -20.80 -26.13
CA ASP A 367 7.98 -20.70 -24.77
C ASP A 367 8.18 -19.22 -24.40
N ASP A 368 7.24 -18.65 -23.64
CA ASP A 368 7.36 -17.31 -23.06
C ASP A 368 7.73 -17.46 -21.57
N GLY A 369 9.03 -17.43 -21.34
CA GLY A 369 9.65 -17.63 -20.03
C GLY A 369 9.42 -16.47 -19.06
N THR A 370 8.20 -16.26 -18.58
CA THR A 370 7.88 -15.32 -17.51
C THR A 370 7.15 -15.98 -16.34
N ASP A 371 7.65 -17.13 -15.89
CA ASP A 371 7.16 -17.75 -14.66
C ASP A 371 8.14 -17.60 -13.50
N ASN A 372 7.56 -17.15 -12.37
CA ASN A 372 7.99 -17.31 -10.99
C ASN A 372 9.07 -16.40 -10.42
N VAL A 373 8.64 -15.20 -9.98
CA VAL A 373 9.46 -14.36 -9.08
C VAL A 373 9.01 -14.41 -7.60
N PHE A 374 7.81 -14.90 -7.29
CA PHE A 374 7.29 -14.85 -5.90
C PHE A 374 6.51 -16.07 -5.41
N ASP A 375 6.59 -17.22 -6.10
CA ASP A 375 5.85 -18.43 -5.69
C ASP A 375 6.64 -19.31 -4.72
N ALA A 376 7.14 -18.73 -3.62
CA ALA A 376 7.67 -19.50 -2.48
C ALA A 376 6.73 -19.38 -1.26
N GLN A 377 5.43 -19.62 -1.44
CA GLN A 377 4.49 -19.45 -0.33
C GLN A 377 3.58 -20.61 0.00
N ASP A 378 3.87 -21.83 -0.42
CA ASP A 378 3.05 -22.96 0.06
C ASP A 378 3.88 -24.20 0.35
N ARG A 379 4.60 -24.22 1.49
CA ARG A 379 4.99 -25.46 2.20
C ARG A 379 5.53 -25.13 3.58
N SER A 380 4.65 -25.01 4.57
CA SER A 380 4.87 -25.52 5.94
C SER A 380 3.64 -25.27 6.80
N MET A 381 2.65 -26.15 6.65
CA MET A 381 1.78 -26.52 7.74
C MET A 381 1.95 -28.04 7.90
N GLY A 382 2.74 -28.41 8.87
CA GLY A 382 2.92 -29.82 9.26
C GLY A 382 4.03 -29.92 10.30
N HIS A 383 3.61 -29.99 11.52
CA HIS A 383 4.18 -30.30 12.84
C HIS A 383 4.41 -29.11 13.75
#